data_ee47b2ded3ca2887d105584cca92ee3f
#
_entry.id   ee47b2ded3ca2887d105584cca92ee3f
#
_cell.length_a   1.000
_cell.length_b   1.000
_cell.length_c   1.000
_cell.angle_alpha   90.00
_cell.angle_beta   90.00
_cell.angle_gamma   90.00
#
_symmetry.space_group_name_H-M   'P 1'
#
loop_
_entity.id
_entity.type
_entity.pdbx_description
1 polymer ?
#
loop_
_entity_poly.entity_id
_entity_poly.type
_entity_poly.pdbx_seq_one_letter_code
_entity_poly.pdbx_strand_id
1 'polypeptide(L)'
;KKGYEVVLLDMTPANLAFAKRRIRRAKVKNKIRNVVEGSIVDLSRIADGEFDAVLCLGGPLSHIVDAQKRDKAICELIRVAKPGAPIFVSVMGRLSLLVVELTLFQEEIAMPHFKQIRDTGDYAGDAGFTACHFFLPEELREAFSGKGVEIRELAGLEGISSNHRRKLNKLAKDETLWKTWLETHLQTCTHPAIVGTSEHMLIVSTKQ
;
A
#
# COMPACT_ATOMS: atom_id res chain seq x y z
N LYS A 1 8.41 -9.66 -17.55
CA LYS A 1 9.31 -9.52 -18.72
C LYS A 1 10.73 -9.05 -18.32
N LYS A 2 10.90 -8.60 -17.05
CA LYS A 2 12.20 -8.12 -16.52
C LYS A 2 13.07 -9.23 -15.89
N GLY A 3 12.70 -10.51 -16.05
CA GLY A 3 13.49 -11.65 -15.57
C GLY A 3 13.14 -12.16 -14.16
N TYR A 4 12.31 -11.45 -13.41
CA TYR A 4 11.92 -11.87 -12.06
C TYR A 4 11.01 -13.10 -12.09
N GLU A 5 11.15 -13.96 -11.09
CA GLU A 5 10.19 -14.98 -10.72
C GLU A 5 9.30 -14.46 -9.58
N VAL A 6 8.02 -14.78 -9.63
CA VAL A 6 7.04 -14.15 -8.73
C VAL A 6 6.16 -15.21 -8.07
N VAL A 7 5.95 -15.07 -6.77
CA VAL A 7 4.84 -15.68 -6.03
C VAL A 7 3.79 -14.60 -5.82
N LEU A 8 2.55 -14.89 -6.18
CA LEU A 8 1.41 -13.99 -5.96
C LEU A 8 0.58 -14.52 -4.80
N LEU A 9 0.21 -13.63 -3.89
CA LEU A 9 -0.67 -13.94 -2.78
C LEU A 9 -1.81 -12.92 -2.73
N ASP A 10 -3.04 -13.39 -2.58
CA ASP A 10 -4.22 -12.58 -2.33
C ASP A 10 -5.25 -13.44 -1.57
N MET A 11 -6.02 -12.84 -0.68
CA MET A 11 -7.05 -13.54 0.05
C MET A 11 -8.37 -13.66 -0.73
N THR A 12 -8.50 -12.96 -1.87
CA THR A 12 -9.73 -12.89 -2.66
C THR A 12 -9.63 -13.78 -3.91
N PRO A 13 -10.40 -14.88 -4.02
CA PRO A 13 -10.38 -15.77 -5.19
C PRO A 13 -10.63 -15.06 -6.52
N ALA A 14 -11.48 -14.01 -6.52
CA ALA A 14 -11.77 -13.23 -7.72
C ALA A 14 -10.54 -12.47 -8.22
N ASN A 15 -9.74 -11.89 -7.31
CA ASN A 15 -8.47 -11.21 -7.63
C ASN A 15 -7.46 -12.21 -8.22
N LEU A 16 -7.35 -13.38 -7.60
CA LEU A 16 -6.47 -14.45 -8.12
C LEU A 16 -6.90 -14.93 -9.50
N ALA A 17 -8.20 -15.08 -9.75
CA ALA A 17 -8.75 -15.43 -11.07
C ALA A 17 -8.43 -14.32 -12.09
N PHE A 18 -8.57 -13.05 -11.72
CA PHE A 18 -8.20 -11.92 -12.57
C PHE A 18 -6.68 -11.92 -12.86
N ALA A 19 -5.84 -12.10 -11.86
CA ALA A 19 -4.38 -12.19 -12.01
C ALA A 19 -4.00 -13.32 -12.97
N LYS A 20 -4.58 -14.52 -12.82
CA LYS A 20 -4.35 -15.68 -13.72
C LYS A 20 -4.72 -15.35 -15.18
N ARG A 21 -5.80 -14.58 -15.42
CA ARG A 21 -6.16 -14.10 -16.78
C ARG A 21 -5.10 -13.12 -17.34
N ARG A 22 -4.64 -12.17 -16.51
CA ARG A 22 -3.61 -11.20 -16.90
C ARG A 22 -2.27 -11.88 -17.22
N ILE A 23 -1.85 -12.85 -16.41
CA ILE A 23 -0.63 -13.67 -16.61
C ILE A 23 -0.67 -14.37 -17.96
N ARG A 24 -1.81 -15.01 -18.29
CA ARG A 24 -1.98 -15.69 -19.61
C ARG A 24 -1.89 -14.70 -20.76
N ARG A 25 -2.60 -13.54 -20.68
CA ARG A 25 -2.57 -12.50 -21.72
C ARG A 25 -1.17 -11.92 -21.92
N ALA A 26 -0.42 -11.74 -20.84
CA ALA A 26 0.96 -11.23 -20.87
C ALA A 26 1.99 -12.28 -21.30
N LYS A 27 1.60 -13.56 -21.46
CA LYS A 27 2.47 -14.70 -21.80
C LYS A 27 3.67 -14.84 -20.85
N VAL A 28 3.45 -14.62 -19.54
CA VAL A 28 4.50 -14.67 -18.50
C VAL A 28 4.28 -15.80 -17.48
N LYS A 29 3.51 -16.83 -17.84
CA LYS A 29 3.19 -17.97 -16.94
C LYS A 29 4.44 -18.64 -16.37
N ASN A 30 5.49 -18.77 -17.18
CA ASN A 30 6.79 -19.36 -16.79
C ASN A 30 7.58 -18.51 -15.78
N LYS A 31 7.13 -17.30 -15.46
CA LYS A 31 7.70 -16.40 -14.45
C LYS A 31 6.88 -16.37 -13.15
N ILE A 32 5.78 -17.07 -13.11
CA ILE A 32 4.95 -17.19 -11.91
C ILE A 32 5.23 -18.55 -11.28
N ARG A 33 5.96 -18.53 -10.16
CA ARG A 33 6.33 -19.74 -9.43
C ARG A 33 5.11 -20.34 -8.70
N ASN A 34 4.28 -19.49 -8.10
CA ASN A 34 3.07 -19.92 -7.41
C ASN A 34 2.00 -18.80 -7.38
N VAL A 35 0.73 -19.19 -7.17
CA VAL A 35 -0.40 -18.31 -6.92
C VAL A 35 -1.13 -18.85 -5.70
N VAL A 36 -0.99 -18.18 -4.57
CA VAL A 36 -1.42 -18.60 -3.25
C VAL A 36 -2.67 -17.83 -2.83
N GLU A 37 -3.70 -18.54 -2.41
CA GLU A 37 -4.82 -17.95 -1.69
C GLU A 37 -4.47 -17.92 -0.20
N GLY A 38 -4.45 -16.72 0.40
CA GLY A 38 -4.05 -16.55 1.78
C GLY A 38 -3.95 -15.11 2.22
N SER A 39 -3.72 -14.90 3.50
CA SER A 39 -3.55 -13.60 4.14
C SER A 39 -2.09 -13.34 4.49
N ILE A 40 -1.66 -12.07 4.41
CA ILE A 40 -0.33 -11.64 4.87
C ILE A 40 -0.15 -11.78 6.40
N VAL A 41 -1.23 -12.02 7.15
CA VAL A 41 -1.18 -12.30 8.60
C VAL A 41 -0.60 -13.68 8.90
N ASP A 42 -0.66 -14.60 7.93
CA ASP A 42 -0.15 -15.96 8.07
C ASP A 42 0.55 -16.39 6.77
N LEU A 43 1.86 -16.27 6.76
CA LEU A 43 2.75 -16.76 5.71
C LEU A 43 3.52 -18.01 6.16
N SER A 44 3.04 -18.77 7.13
CA SER A 44 3.73 -19.94 7.73
C SER A 44 4.10 -21.02 6.71
N ARG A 45 3.41 -21.08 5.56
CA ARG A 45 3.72 -21.98 4.45
C ARG A 45 4.89 -21.53 3.57
N ILE A 46 5.43 -20.35 3.83
CA ILE A 46 6.56 -19.74 3.13
C ILE A 46 7.74 -19.75 4.08
N ALA A 47 8.88 -20.23 3.62
CA ALA A 47 10.08 -20.32 4.43
C ALA A 47 10.64 -18.93 4.80
N ASP A 48 11.42 -18.88 5.88
CA ASP A 48 12.17 -17.70 6.26
C ASP A 48 13.20 -17.36 5.18
N GLY A 49 13.33 -16.08 4.86
CA GLY A 49 14.31 -15.64 3.86
C GLY A 49 14.10 -16.22 2.45
N GLU A 50 12.86 -16.41 2.04
CA GLU A 50 12.52 -17.01 0.73
C GLU A 50 12.74 -16.03 -0.43
N PHE A 51 12.50 -14.72 -0.23
CA PHE A 51 12.37 -13.76 -1.33
C PHE A 51 13.50 -12.73 -1.35
N ASP A 52 13.97 -12.42 -2.56
CA ASP A 52 14.92 -11.33 -2.84
C ASP A 52 14.27 -9.93 -2.78
N ALA A 53 12.95 -9.85 -2.79
CA ALA A 53 12.17 -8.65 -2.55
C ALA A 53 10.73 -9.02 -2.14
N VAL A 54 10.12 -8.21 -1.27
CA VAL A 54 8.72 -8.37 -0.84
C VAL A 54 7.93 -7.10 -1.18
N LEU A 55 6.80 -7.28 -1.86
CA LEU A 55 5.91 -6.18 -2.26
C LEU A 55 4.50 -6.44 -1.72
N CYS A 56 4.04 -5.58 -0.80
CA CYS A 56 2.68 -5.57 -0.27
C CYS A 56 2.02 -4.23 -0.67
N LEU A 57 1.47 -4.19 -1.89
CA LEU A 57 1.01 -2.96 -2.53
C LEU A 57 -0.52 -2.97 -2.73
N GLY A 58 -1.13 -1.77 -2.77
CA GLY A 58 -2.57 -1.60 -2.90
C GLY A 58 -3.33 -1.63 -1.58
N GLY A 59 -2.63 -1.44 -0.46
CA GLY A 59 -3.23 -1.28 0.87
C GLY A 59 -3.66 -2.54 1.62
N PRO A 60 -3.12 -3.77 1.37
CA PRO A 60 -3.57 -4.95 2.12
C PRO A 60 -3.41 -4.79 3.63
N LEU A 61 -2.34 -4.11 4.08
CA LEU A 61 -2.10 -3.87 5.51
C LEU A 61 -3.19 -2.97 6.12
N SER A 62 -3.71 -2.02 5.38
CA SER A 62 -4.81 -1.15 5.80
C SER A 62 -6.12 -1.93 6.05
N HIS A 63 -6.37 -3.03 5.35
CA HIS A 63 -7.55 -3.86 5.55
C HIS A 63 -7.47 -4.83 6.75
N ILE A 64 -6.43 -4.70 7.57
CA ILE A 64 -6.28 -5.42 8.84
C ILE A 64 -6.56 -4.44 9.98
N VAL A 65 -7.82 -4.39 10.46
CA VAL A 65 -8.23 -3.43 11.50
C VAL A 65 -7.60 -3.74 12.86
N ASP A 66 -7.42 -5.01 13.18
CA ASP A 66 -6.81 -5.46 14.43
C ASP A 66 -5.30 -5.12 14.45
N ALA A 67 -4.88 -4.31 15.41
CA ALA A 67 -3.49 -3.83 15.50
C ALA A 67 -2.47 -4.97 15.74
N GLN A 68 -2.84 -6.01 16.50
CA GLN A 68 -1.94 -7.14 16.75
C GLN A 68 -1.77 -7.98 15.47
N LYS A 69 -2.83 -8.13 14.68
CA LYS A 69 -2.76 -8.81 13.38
C LYS A 69 -1.97 -7.98 12.37
N ARG A 70 -2.08 -6.64 12.40
CA ARG A 70 -1.23 -5.76 11.57
C ARG A 70 0.24 -5.94 11.91
N ASP A 71 0.56 -5.95 13.20
CA ASP A 71 1.93 -6.18 13.67
C ASP A 71 2.46 -7.54 13.22
N LYS A 72 1.66 -8.59 13.39
CA LYS A 72 1.99 -9.93 12.90
C LYS A 72 2.22 -9.96 11.39
N ALA A 73 1.37 -9.29 10.60
CA ALA A 73 1.53 -9.23 9.14
C ALA A 73 2.86 -8.55 8.75
N ILE A 74 3.24 -7.47 9.41
CA ILE A 74 4.54 -6.81 9.20
C ILE A 74 5.69 -7.78 9.52
N CYS A 75 5.63 -8.46 10.65
CA CYS A 75 6.64 -9.47 11.03
C CYS A 75 6.74 -10.60 9.99
N GLU A 76 5.63 -11.09 9.46
CA GLU A 76 5.60 -12.11 8.43
C GLU A 76 6.21 -11.63 7.10
N LEU A 77 5.89 -10.40 6.66
CA LEU A 77 6.50 -9.80 5.46
C LEU A 77 8.03 -9.67 5.61
N ILE A 78 8.50 -9.30 6.81
CA ILE A 78 9.93 -9.20 7.12
C ILE A 78 10.56 -10.60 7.18
N ARG A 79 9.90 -11.58 7.82
CA ARG A 79 10.41 -12.94 7.97
C ARG A 79 10.72 -13.58 6.62
N VAL A 80 9.79 -13.49 5.66
CA VAL A 80 9.93 -14.13 4.35
C VAL A 80 10.93 -13.44 3.42
N ALA A 81 11.35 -12.22 3.72
CA ALA A 81 12.40 -11.51 3.00
C ALA A 81 13.79 -12.05 3.39
N LYS A 82 14.72 -12.16 2.45
CA LYS A 82 16.13 -12.44 2.72
C LYS A 82 16.82 -11.29 3.45
N PRO A 83 17.86 -11.52 4.24
CA PRO A 83 18.75 -10.45 4.69
C PRO A 83 19.20 -9.58 3.51
N GLY A 84 19.13 -8.26 3.66
CA GLY A 84 19.43 -7.29 2.59
C GLY A 84 18.31 -7.08 1.57
N ALA A 85 17.24 -7.85 1.60
CA ALA A 85 16.14 -7.71 0.64
C ALA A 85 15.29 -6.47 0.91
N PRO A 86 14.87 -5.72 -0.13
CA PRO A 86 13.94 -4.61 0.01
C PRO A 86 12.52 -5.10 0.25
N ILE A 87 11.80 -4.38 1.10
CA ILE A 87 10.40 -4.59 1.45
C ILE A 87 9.63 -3.31 1.16
N PHE A 88 8.60 -3.41 0.33
CA PHE A 88 7.75 -2.30 -0.08
C PHE A 88 6.34 -2.54 0.45
N VAL A 89 5.84 -1.65 1.29
CA VAL A 89 4.47 -1.75 1.81
C VAL A 89 3.73 -0.44 1.59
N SER A 90 2.59 -0.49 0.92
CA SER A 90 1.72 0.67 0.79
C SER A 90 0.48 0.55 1.66
N VAL A 91 0.06 1.68 2.21
CA VAL A 91 -1.11 1.83 3.09
C VAL A 91 -1.95 3.03 2.67
N MET A 92 -3.19 3.08 3.10
CA MET A 92 -4.08 4.22 2.90
C MET A 92 -3.79 5.34 3.91
N GLY A 93 -3.74 6.59 3.43
CA GLY A 93 -3.43 7.78 4.21
C GLY A 93 -4.66 8.39 4.89
N ARG A 94 -4.55 8.66 6.21
CA ARG A 94 -5.63 9.23 7.02
C ARG A 94 -5.98 10.65 6.61
N LEU A 95 -4.99 11.53 6.48
CA LEU A 95 -5.26 12.95 6.19
C LEU A 95 -5.87 13.14 4.79
N SER A 96 -5.47 12.32 3.81
CA SER A 96 -6.06 12.37 2.48
C SER A 96 -7.56 12.00 2.51
N LEU A 97 -7.94 11.00 3.32
CA LEU A 97 -9.35 10.65 3.48
C LEU A 97 -10.15 11.80 4.09
N LEU A 98 -9.65 12.47 5.13
CA LEU A 98 -10.34 13.62 5.73
C LEU A 98 -10.56 14.75 4.71
N VAL A 99 -9.65 14.92 3.73
CA VAL A 99 -9.86 15.86 2.62
C VAL A 99 -10.93 15.35 1.66
N VAL A 100 -11.01 14.04 1.42
CA VAL A 100 -12.08 13.43 0.59
C VAL A 100 -13.45 13.65 1.23
N GLU A 101 -13.59 13.39 2.54
CA GLU A 101 -14.83 13.66 3.28
C GLU A 101 -15.26 15.11 3.15
N LEU A 102 -14.34 16.05 3.39
CA LEU A 102 -14.61 17.47 3.25
C LEU A 102 -15.07 17.88 1.84
N THR A 103 -14.54 17.24 0.81
CA THR A 103 -14.76 17.67 -0.59
C THR A 103 -15.88 16.94 -1.31
N LEU A 104 -16.15 15.68 -0.92
CA LEU A 104 -17.08 14.80 -1.64
C LEU A 104 -18.22 14.25 -0.79
N PHE A 105 -18.04 14.14 0.55
CA PHE A 105 -18.96 13.48 1.46
C PHE A 105 -19.20 14.31 2.74
N GLN A 106 -19.48 15.61 2.56
CA GLN A 106 -19.58 16.56 3.70
C GLN A 106 -20.61 16.14 4.75
N GLU A 107 -21.66 15.44 4.34
CA GLU A 107 -22.68 14.87 5.23
C GLU A 107 -22.12 13.84 6.20
N GLU A 108 -21.07 13.13 5.82
CA GLU A 108 -20.43 12.12 6.66
C GLU A 108 -19.60 12.71 7.81
N ILE A 109 -19.21 14.02 7.71
CA ILE A 109 -18.44 14.72 8.77
C ILE A 109 -19.19 14.75 10.11
N ALA A 110 -20.53 14.77 10.09
CA ALA A 110 -21.35 14.72 11.28
C ALA A 110 -21.52 13.30 11.86
N MET A 111 -21.12 12.26 11.13
CA MET A 111 -21.34 10.87 11.52
C MET A 111 -20.27 10.34 12.50
N PRO A 112 -20.61 9.34 13.34
CA PRO A 112 -19.68 8.79 14.33
C PRO A 112 -18.39 8.26 13.73
N HIS A 113 -18.45 7.59 12.56
CA HIS A 113 -17.28 7.02 11.91
C HIS A 113 -16.24 8.07 11.49
N PHE A 114 -16.66 9.29 11.11
CA PHE A 114 -15.72 10.36 10.79
C PHE A 114 -14.82 10.71 11.98
N LYS A 115 -15.43 10.85 13.18
CA LYS A 115 -14.67 11.11 14.41
C LYS A 115 -13.72 9.94 14.73
N GLN A 116 -14.19 8.72 14.58
CA GLN A 116 -13.36 7.52 14.79
C GLN A 116 -12.16 7.50 13.85
N ILE A 117 -12.37 7.71 12.55
CA ILE A 117 -11.27 7.79 11.57
C ILE A 117 -10.30 8.92 11.93
N ARG A 118 -10.80 10.10 12.24
CA ARG A 118 -9.96 11.25 12.61
C ARG A 118 -9.09 10.94 13.83
N ASP A 119 -9.65 10.33 14.86
CA ASP A 119 -9.00 10.15 16.16
C ASP A 119 -8.11 8.91 16.19
N THR A 120 -8.51 7.80 15.53
CA THR A 120 -7.83 6.51 15.59
C THR A 120 -7.33 5.98 14.25
N GLY A 121 -7.88 6.43 13.14
CA GLY A 121 -7.66 5.86 11.81
C GLY A 121 -8.55 4.66 11.49
N ASP A 122 -9.26 4.10 12.46
CA ASP A 122 -10.07 2.90 12.26
C ASP A 122 -11.43 3.24 11.67
N TYR A 123 -11.86 2.42 10.71
CA TYR A 123 -13.16 2.43 10.10
C TYR A 123 -13.79 1.04 10.17
N ALA A 124 -15.02 0.95 10.69
CA ALA A 124 -15.69 -0.32 10.93
C ALA A 124 -16.31 -0.97 9.67
N GLY A 125 -16.43 -0.23 8.57
CA GLY A 125 -17.00 -0.73 7.31
C GLY A 125 -18.53 -0.62 7.24
N ASP A 126 -19.12 0.32 7.97
CA ASP A 126 -20.55 0.51 8.13
C ASP A 126 -21.23 1.39 7.06
N ALA A 127 -20.43 2.09 6.23
CA ALA A 127 -20.94 2.93 5.15
C ALA A 127 -20.01 2.91 3.91
N GLY A 128 -20.46 2.31 2.81
CA GLY A 128 -19.87 2.47 1.47
C GLY A 128 -18.50 1.86 1.20
N PHE A 129 -17.70 1.54 2.22
CA PHE A 129 -16.36 0.96 2.08
C PHE A 129 -16.15 -0.18 3.08
N THR A 130 -15.14 -1.02 2.88
CA THR A 130 -14.82 -2.13 3.79
C THR A 130 -14.06 -1.66 5.02
N ALA A 131 -14.19 -2.40 6.13
CA ALA A 131 -13.44 -2.14 7.35
C ALA A 131 -11.94 -2.02 7.06
N CYS A 132 -11.30 -0.97 7.61
CA CYS A 132 -9.89 -0.67 7.35
C CYS A 132 -9.32 0.28 8.40
N HIS A 133 -8.00 0.44 8.33
CA HIS A 133 -7.24 1.39 9.12
C HIS A 133 -6.49 2.35 8.19
N PHE A 134 -6.66 3.64 8.40
CA PHE A 134 -5.98 4.72 7.70
C PHE A 134 -4.81 5.20 8.55
N PHE A 135 -3.62 5.17 7.98
CA PHE A 135 -2.37 5.47 8.68
C PHE A 135 -2.01 6.97 8.65
N LEU A 136 -1.35 7.42 9.71
CA LEU A 136 -0.49 8.60 9.67
C LEU A 136 0.95 8.20 9.30
N PRO A 137 1.79 9.11 8.75
CA PRO A 137 3.18 8.79 8.39
C PRO A 137 4.02 8.29 9.56
N GLU A 138 3.89 8.93 10.72
CA GLU A 138 4.60 8.57 11.96
C GLU A 138 4.18 7.20 12.46
N GLU A 139 2.90 6.88 12.41
CA GLU A 139 2.35 5.57 12.79
C GLU A 139 2.89 4.45 11.88
N LEU A 140 2.92 4.69 10.56
CA LEU A 140 3.50 3.74 9.61
C LEU A 140 4.99 3.52 9.86
N ARG A 141 5.74 4.58 10.14
CA ARG A 141 7.17 4.50 10.48
C ARG A 141 7.40 3.73 11.77
N GLU A 142 6.61 4.01 12.81
CA GLU A 142 6.69 3.33 14.11
C GLU A 142 6.39 1.83 13.98
N ALA A 143 5.39 1.46 13.18
CA ALA A 143 5.02 0.07 12.95
C ALA A 143 6.16 -0.81 12.39
N PHE A 144 7.15 -0.21 11.72
CA PHE A 144 8.34 -0.91 11.20
C PHE A 144 9.58 -0.73 12.07
N SER A 145 9.58 0.24 13.00
CA SER A 145 10.73 0.52 13.86
C SER A 145 11.01 -0.64 14.82
N GLY A 146 12.30 -0.96 15.00
CA GLY A 146 12.74 -2.03 15.91
C GLY A 146 12.45 -3.47 15.44
N LYS A 147 11.98 -3.68 14.21
CA LYS A 147 11.61 -5.01 13.70
C LYS A 147 12.70 -5.67 12.83
N GLY A 148 13.98 -5.30 13.01
CA GLY A 148 15.07 -5.88 12.21
C GLY A 148 15.06 -5.43 10.75
N VAL A 149 14.58 -4.23 10.49
CA VAL A 149 14.66 -3.56 9.19
C VAL A 149 15.25 -2.17 9.32
N GLU A 150 15.93 -1.71 8.30
CA GLU A 150 16.31 -0.32 8.12
C GLU A 150 15.27 0.38 7.24
N ILE A 151 14.58 1.39 7.76
CA ILE A 151 13.64 2.20 6.98
C ILE A 151 14.44 3.11 6.07
N ARG A 152 14.30 2.92 4.76
CA ARG A 152 15.01 3.68 3.73
C ARG A 152 14.28 4.95 3.35
N GLU A 153 12.96 4.85 3.13
CA GLU A 153 12.16 5.95 2.63
C GLU A 153 10.69 5.82 3.01
N LEU A 154 10.01 6.95 3.09
CA LEU A 154 8.57 7.06 3.17
C LEU A 154 8.11 8.03 2.07
N ALA A 155 7.24 7.57 1.18
CA ALA A 155 6.80 8.35 0.02
C ALA A 155 5.28 8.37 -0.13
N GLY A 156 4.75 9.49 -0.57
CA GLY A 156 3.36 9.61 -1.02
C GLY A 156 3.22 9.14 -2.46
N LEU A 157 2.42 8.10 -2.72
CA LEU A 157 2.31 7.50 -4.06
C LEU A 157 1.61 8.42 -5.05
N GLU A 158 0.58 9.14 -4.66
CA GLU A 158 -0.09 10.17 -5.47
C GLU A 158 0.56 11.55 -5.25
N GLY A 159 1.16 11.74 -4.09
CA GLY A 159 1.83 12.98 -3.71
C GLY A 159 0.91 14.19 -3.81
N ILE A 160 1.40 15.29 -4.39
CA ILE A 160 0.63 16.52 -4.60
C ILE A 160 -0.55 16.37 -5.59
N SER A 161 -0.66 15.23 -6.27
CA SER A 161 -1.79 14.92 -7.17
C SER A 161 -2.93 14.14 -6.50
N SER A 162 -2.84 13.87 -5.20
CA SER A 162 -3.90 13.23 -4.44
C SER A 162 -5.27 13.86 -4.71
N ASN A 163 -6.28 13.03 -4.90
CA ASN A 163 -7.66 13.43 -5.21
C ASN A 163 -7.85 14.17 -6.56
N HIS A 164 -6.81 14.21 -7.42
CA HIS A 164 -6.85 14.90 -8.72
C HIS A 164 -6.81 13.94 -9.92
N ARG A 165 -7.24 12.69 -9.76
CA ARG A 165 -7.17 11.61 -10.75
C ARG A 165 -7.66 12.02 -12.15
N ARG A 166 -8.80 12.73 -12.25
CA ARG A 166 -9.34 13.15 -13.56
C ARG A 166 -8.40 14.14 -14.29
N LYS A 167 -7.85 15.10 -13.55
CA LYS A 167 -6.90 16.09 -14.09
C LYS A 167 -5.60 15.41 -14.51
N LEU A 168 -5.10 14.50 -13.67
CA LEU A 168 -3.88 13.75 -13.94
C LEU A 168 -4.02 12.85 -15.19
N ASN A 169 -5.14 12.14 -15.34
CA ASN A 169 -5.41 11.32 -16.52
C ASN A 169 -5.54 12.15 -17.81
N LYS A 170 -5.97 13.42 -17.73
CA LYS A 170 -5.98 14.33 -18.86
C LYS A 170 -4.55 14.77 -19.20
N LEU A 171 -3.77 15.17 -18.22
CA LEU A 171 -2.38 15.58 -18.37
C LEU A 171 -1.50 14.46 -18.92
N ALA A 172 -1.73 13.22 -18.52
CA ALA A 172 -0.99 12.03 -18.99
C ALA A 172 -1.17 11.72 -20.49
N LYS A 173 -2.07 12.41 -21.19
CA LYS A 173 -2.23 12.31 -22.66
C LYS A 173 -1.21 13.16 -23.42
N ASP A 174 -0.57 14.13 -22.78
CA ASP A 174 0.49 14.95 -23.31
C ASP A 174 1.83 14.46 -22.73
N GLU A 175 2.70 13.95 -23.57
CA GLU A 175 3.97 13.32 -23.15
C GLU A 175 4.91 14.31 -22.45
N THR A 176 4.96 15.55 -22.94
CA THR A 176 5.82 16.60 -22.38
C THR A 176 5.34 17.02 -20.99
N LEU A 177 4.04 17.30 -20.86
CA LEU A 177 3.44 17.65 -19.56
C LEU A 177 3.56 16.49 -18.58
N TRP A 178 3.33 15.25 -19.05
CA TRP A 178 3.45 14.06 -18.21
C TRP A 178 4.85 13.84 -17.69
N LYS A 179 5.86 13.99 -18.52
CA LYS A 179 7.27 13.88 -18.14
C LYS A 179 7.63 14.90 -17.06
N THR A 180 7.32 16.17 -17.27
CA THR A 180 7.57 17.25 -16.31
C THR A 180 6.83 16.98 -14.98
N TRP A 181 5.59 16.48 -15.04
CA TRP A 181 4.83 16.14 -13.85
C TRP A 181 5.44 14.97 -13.07
N LEU A 182 5.90 13.93 -13.75
CA LEU A 182 6.59 12.81 -13.11
C LEU A 182 7.89 13.24 -12.43
N GLU A 183 8.67 14.12 -13.07
CA GLU A 183 9.88 14.70 -12.47
C GLU A 183 9.52 15.49 -11.21
N THR A 184 8.49 16.32 -11.26
CA THR A 184 7.99 17.08 -10.10
C THR A 184 7.53 16.13 -8.98
N HIS A 185 6.79 15.07 -9.32
CA HIS A 185 6.35 14.07 -8.34
C HIS A 185 7.55 13.40 -7.66
N LEU A 186 8.54 12.93 -8.43
CA LEU A 186 9.74 12.27 -7.88
C LEU A 186 10.55 13.20 -6.95
N GLN A 187 10.56 14.51 -7.20
CA GLN A 187 11.22 15.47 -6.34
C GLN A 187 10.45 15.81 -5.06
N THR A 188 9.14 15.58 -5.04
CA THR A 188 8.27 16.02 -3.94
C THR A 188 7.65 14.89 -3.14
N CYS A 189 7.57 13.67 -3.68
CA CYS A 189 6.81 12.57 -3.08
C CYS A 189 7.35 12.11 -1.70
N THR A 190 8.61 12.37 -1.39
CA THR A 190 9.22 12.05 -0.09
C THR A 190 9.22 13.22 0.90
N HIS A 191 8.74 14.40 0.47
CA HIS A 191 8.64 15.54 1.37
C HIS A 191 7.61 15.27 2.47
N PRO A 192 7.95 15.47 3.78
CA PRO A 192 7.06 15.11 4.90
C PRO A 192 5.65 15.69 4.80
N ALA A 193 5.52 16.96 4.36
CA ALA A 193 4.21 17.60 4.17
C ALA A 193 3.37 16.95 3.04
N ILE A 194 3.99 16.23 2.12
CA ILE A 194 3.32 15.58 0.98
C ILE A 194 2.97 14.14 1.30
N VAL A 195 3.84 13.43 2.00
CA VAL A 195 3.61 12.04 2.40
C VAL A 195 2.29 11.90 3.14
N GLY A 196 2.05 12.73 4.17
CA GLY A 196 0.86 12.64 5.01
C GLY A 196 -0.45 12.97 4.30
N THR A 197 -0.40 13.76 3.23
CA THR A 197 -1.58 14.15 2.45
C THR A 197 -1.84 13.28 1.23
N SER A 198 -1.01 12.27 0.98
CA SER A 198 -1.19 11.34 -0.12
C SER A 198 -2.29 10.31 0.17
N GLU A 199 -3.07 9.92 -0.84
CA GLU A 199 -4.08 8.86 -0.74
C GLU A 199 -3.46 7.54 -0.26
N HIS A 200 -2.27 7.23 -0.78
CA HIS A 200 -1.48 6.09 -0.34
C HIS A 200 -0.06 6.52 0.02
N MET A 201 0.43 5.97 1.11
CA MET A 201 1.83 6.09 1.52
C MET A 201 2.56 4.78 1.25
N LEU A 202 3.81 4.87 0.82
CA LEU A 202 4.71 3.75 0.62
C LEU A 202 5.85 3.84 1.64
N ILE A 203 6.02 2.80 2.44
CA ILE A 203 7.26 2.60 3.20
C ILE A 203 8.16 1.64 2.44
N VAL A 204 9.42 2.02 2.32
CA VAL A 204 10.50 1.20 1.77
C VAL A 204 11.48 0.89 2.88
N SER A 205 11.72 -0.37 3.13
CA SER A 205 12.68 -0.82 4.14
C SER A 205 13.56 -1.93 3.58
N THR A 206 14.69 -2.17 4.24
CA THR A 206 15.63 -3.27 3.92
C THR A 206 15.77 -4.15 5.16
N LYS A 207 15.59 -5.46 5.02
CA LYS A 207 15.82 -6.41 6.13
C LYS A 207 17.29 -6.40 6.52
N GLN A 208 17.58 -6.29 7.82
CA GLN A 208 18.92 -6.40 8.40
C GLN A 208 19.35 -7.84 8.57
#